data_d29eecdc830f0898907dab852f6fc080
#
_entry.id   d29eecdc830f0898907dab852f6fc080
#
_cell.length_a   1.000
_cell.length_b   1.000
_cell.length_c   1.000
_cell.angle_alpha   90.00
_cell.angle_beta   90.00
_cell.angle_gamma   90.00
#
_symmetry.space_group_name_H-M   'P 1'
#
loop_
_entity.id
_entity.type
_entity.pdbx_description
1 polymer ?
#
loop_
_entity_poly.entity_id
_entity_poly.type
_entity_poly.pdbx_seq_one_letter_code
_entity_poly.pdbx_strand_id
1 'polypeptide(L)'
;MKTIKSNFNEETLLEQLLENPHVSSQITKIRKGIHFSTELTSKNNVYFLIKGIAGIRYSERLVVIADQKSFIGLDDLLAKKAPIYTIEALEECEVIVFDCYEIMDFIFSMQEGWLYLYLNEKKHQETLVEKVQFLHEKGINRLTHTYYDLANRFGEPTTDGRILPKCFNLKRLAEIANISPNSVASFNEILKERDIIIKRGASCIVRITEPNQ
;
A
#
# COMPACT_ATOMS: atom_id res chain seq x y z
N MET A 1 12.34 23.02 -7.17
CA MET A 1 11.77 21.97 -6.32
C MET A 1 11.15 20.79 -7.08
N LYS A 2 10.54 20.99 -8.26
CA LYS A 2 10.06 19.85 -9.09
C LYS A 2 11.18 18.90 -9.55
N THR A 3 12.39 19.38 -9.79
CA THR A 3 13.51 18.61 -10.34
C THR A 3 14.10 17.61 -9.34
N ILE A 4 14.12 17.91 -8.03
CA ILE A 4 14.69 17.00 -7.03
C ILE A 4 13.77 15.78 -6.82
N LYS A 5 12.45 16.00 -6.67
CA LYS A 5 11.49 14.89 -6.53
C LYS A 5 11.44 13.97 -7.76
N SER A 6 11.78 14.46 -8.96
CA SER A 6 11.79 13.64 -10.17
C SER A 6 13.00 12.71 -10.28
N ASN A 7 14.12 13.04 -9.62
CA ASN A 7 15.36 12.27 -9.70
C ASN A 7 15.55 11.29 -8.53
N PHE A 8 14.85 11.51 -7.41
CA PHE A 8 14.92 10.67 -6.21
C PHE A 8 13.54 10.09 -5.91
N ASN A 9 13.11 9.13 -6.70
CA ASN A 9 11.86 8.39 -6.52
C ASN A 9 12.13 6.88 -6.44
N GLU A 10 11.12 6.11 -6.06
CA GLU A 10 11.25 4.68 -5.83
C GLU A 10 11.60 3.90 -7.11
N GLU A 11 11.12 4.33 -8.28
CA GLU A 11 11.45 3.68 -9.58
C GLU A 11 12.92 3.92 -9.95
N THR A 12 13.43 5.14 -9.78
CA THR A 12 14.83 5.46 -10.03
C THR A 12 15.76 4.71 -9.07
N LEU A 13 15.38 4.59 -7.80
CA LEU A 13 16.15 3.78 -6.84
C LEU A 13 16.17 2.31 -7.26
N LEU A 14 15.04 1.77 -7.67
CA LEU A 14 14.96 0.39 -8.14
C LEU A 14 15.89 0.14 -9.33
N GLU A 15 15.84 1.01 -10.34
CA GLU A 15 16.71 0.89 -11.52
C GLU A 15 18.18 0.86 -11.12
N GLN A 16 18.61 1.79 -10.26
CA GLN A 16 19.99 1.85 -9.80
C GLN A 16 20.41 0.62 -8.96
N LEU A 17 19.50 0.09 -8.12
CA LEU A 17 19.77 -1.13 -7.36
C LEU A 17 19.94 -2.36 -8.27
N LEU A 18 19.09 -2.48 -9.31
CA LEU A 18 19.15 -3.60 -10.25
C LEU A 18 20.38 -3.54 -11.16
N GLU A 19 20.90 -2.36 -11.45
CA GLU A 19 22.11 -2.16 -12.24
C GLU A 19 23.41 -2.38 -11.44
N ASN A 20 23.32 -2.36 -10.10
CA ASN A 20 24.50 -2.49 -9.24
C ASN A 20 24.88 -3.96 -9.04
N PRO A 21 26.11 -4.39 -9.45
CA PRO A 21 26.54 -5.78 -9.33
C PRO A 21 26.76 -6.26 -7.88
N HIS A 22 26.82 -5.35 -6.92
CA HIS A 22 26.99 -5.65 -5.49
C HIS A 22 25.68 -5.74 -4.71
N VAL A 23 24.54 -5.52 -5.39
CA VAL A 23 23.22 -5.65 -4.79
C VAL A 23 22.53 -6.90 -5.35
N SER A 24 22.32 -7.88 -4.50
CA SER A 24 21.60 -9.09 -4.87
C SER A 24 20.09 -8.83 -4.85
N SER A 25 19.40 -9.39 -5.83
CA SER A 25 17.95 -9.28 -5.93
C SER A 25 17.33 -10.59 -6.37
N GLN A 26 16.14 -10.90 -5.85
CA GLN A 26 15.39 -12.09 -6.22
C GLN A 26 13.93 -11.77 -6.45
N ILE A 27 13.40 -12.11 -7.63
CA ILE A 27 11.97 -12.02 -7.91
C ILE A 27 11.27 -13.22 -7.29
N THR A 28 10.25 -12.94 -6.48
CA THR A 28 9.50 -13.97 -5.74
C THR A 28 8.00 -13.74 -5.90
N LYS A 29 7.25 -14.83 -6.13
CA LYS A 29 5.79 -14.82 -6.13
C LYS A 29 5.28 -15.29 -4.78
N ILE A 30 4.43 -14.50 -4.17
CA ILE A 30 3.85 -14.75 -2.86
C ILE A 30 2.36 -14.99 -3.02
N ARG A 31 1.91 -16.16 -2.57
CA ARG A 31 0.51 -16.55 -2.65
C ARG A 31 -0.33 -15.70 -1.70
N LYS A 32 -1.58 -15.50 -2.08
CA LYS A 32 -2.59 -14.86 -1.24
C LYS A 32 -2.65 -15.46 0.17
N GLY A 33 -2.70 -14.59 1.18
CA GLY A 33 -2.79 -14.96 2.60
C GLY A 33 -1.45 -15.22 3.28
N ILE A 34 -0.34 -15.24 2.54
CA ILE A 34 1.01 -15.44 3.07
C ILE A 34 1.54 -14.12 3.67
N HIS A 35 2.29 -14.23 4.77
CA HIS A 35 2.97 -13.11 5.41
C HIS A 35 4.43 -13.03 4.97
N PHE A 36 4.85 -11.91 4.36
CA PHE A 36 6.20 -11.73 3.81
C PHE A 36 7.28 -11.73 4.89
N SER A 37 7.08 -10.95 5.95
CA SER A 37 8.09 -10.70 6.99
C SER A 37 8.38 -11.91 7.85
N THR A 38 7.47 -12.87 7.91
CA THR A 38 7.62 -14.08 8.75
C THR A 38 8.07 -15.29 7.97
N GLU A 39 7.67 -15.46 6.71
CA GLU A 39 7.90 -16.68 5.93
C GLU A 39 9.17 -16.65 5.09
N LEU A 40 9.64 -15.48 4.67
CA LEU A 40 10.90 -15.33 3.94
C LEU A 40 12.12 -15.24 4.88
N THR A 41 11.97 -15.60 6.13
CA THR A 41 12.98 -15.97 7.15
C THR A 41 14.09 -14.96 7.46
N SER A 42 14.14 -13.79 6.87
CA SER A 42 15.15 -12.80 7.20
C SER A 42 14.47 -11.49 7.63
N LYS A 43 14.70 -11.10 8.87
CA LYS A 43 14.28 -9.80 9.43
C LYS A 43 14.93 -8.60 8.74
N ASN A 44 15.73 -8.85 7.71
CA ASN A 44 16.59 -7.89 7.05
C ASN A 44 16.27 -7.71 5.56
N ASN A 45 15.05 -8.06 5.14
CA ASN A 45 14.66 -7.91 3.75
C ASN A 45 13.88 -6.61 3.50
N VAL A 46 14.17 -5.98 2.36
CA VAL A 46 13.37 -4.92 1.76
C VAL A 46 12.70 -5.49 0.53
N TYR A 47 11.44 -5.16 0.35
CA TYR A 47 10.63 -5.66 -0.76
C TYR A 47 10.25 -4.53 -1.68
N PHE A 48 10.31 -4.77 -3.00
CA PHE A 48 9.69 -3.88 -3.98
C PHE A 48 8.47 -4.59 -4.57
N LEU A 49 7.28 -4.03 -4.38
CA LEU A 49 6.02 -4.61 -4.86
C LEU A 49 5.82 -4.29 -6.34
N ILE A 50 6.07 -5.27 -7.22
CA ILE A 50 5.87 -5.11 -8.68
C ILE A 50 4.38 -5.15 -9.00
N LYS A 51 3.67 -6.18 -8.48
CA LYS A 51 2.27 -6.47 -8.79
C LYS A 51 1.58 -7.15 -7.61
N GLY A 52 0.26 -7.02 -7.56
CA GLY A 52 -0.56 -7.60 -6.52
C GLY A 52 -1.03 -6.55 -5.51
N ILE A 53 -1.56 -7.00 -4.39
CA ILE A 53 -2.05 -6.14 -3.31
C ILE A 53 -1.50 -6.68 -2.00
N ALA A 54 -0.70 -5.88 -1.33
CA ALA A 54 -0.13 -6.19 -0.01
C ALA A 54 -0.72 -5.26 1.06
N GLY A 55 -0.99 -5.81 2.22
CA GLY A 55 -1.49 -5.08 3.37
C GLY A 55 -0.51 -5.09 4.52
N ILE A 56 -0.29 -3.95 5.16
CA ILE A 56 0.55 -3.79 6.33
C ILE A 56 -0.34 -3.85 7.57
N ARG A 57 -0.04 -4.79 8.47
CA ARG A 57 -0.82 -5.06 9.67
C ARG A 57 -0.02 -4.71 10.93
N TYR A 58 -0.64 -3.94 11.81
CA TYR A 58 -0.13 -3.67 13.15
C TYR A 58 -1.06 -4.34 14.17
N SER A 59 -0.51 -5.19 15.02
CA SER A 59 -1.28 -5.91 16.04
C SER A 59 -2.55 -6.55 15.46
N GLU A 60 -2.41 -7.34 14.41
CA GLU A 60 -3.49 -8.05 13.71
C GLU A 60 -4.49 -7.15 12.93
N ARG A 61 -4.34 -5.83 12.96
CA ARG A 61 -5.21 -4.91 12.21
C ARG A 61 -4.57 -4.46 10.92
N LEU A 62 -5.32 -4.52 9.84
CA LEU A 62 -4.92 -3.98 8.55
C LEU A 62 -4.98 -2.44 8.62
N VAL A 63 -3.81 -1.80 8.52
CA VAL A 63 -3.69 -0.34 8.70
C VAL A 63 -3.42 0.38 7.39
N VAL A 64 -2.56 -0.21 6.55
CA VAL A 64 -2.13 0.40 5.28
C VAL A 64 -2.21 -0.64 4.18
N ILE A 65 -2.60 -0.22 2.98
CA ILE A 65 -2.45 -1.00 1.75
C ILE A 65 -1.24 -0.42 1.02
N ALA A 66 -0.25 -1.24 0.75
CA ALA A 66 0.94 -0.82 0.03
C ALA A 66 0.61 -0.45 -1.42
N ASP A 67 1.27 0.58 -1.93
CA ASP A 67 1.18 0.95 -3.33
C ASP A 67 1.92 -0.07 -4.21
N GLN A 68 1.41 -0.31 -5.41
CA GLN A 68 2.22 -0.99 -6.43
C GLN A 68 3.38 -0.08 -6.84
N LYS A 69 4.48 -0.70 -7.23
CA LYS A 69 5.73 -0.03 -7.59
C LYS A 69 6.32 0.82 -6.45
N SER A 70 6.22 0.30 -5.23
CA SER A 70 6.80 0.94 -4.04
C SER A 70 7.62 -0.03 -3.21
N PHE A 71 8.56 0.52 -2.45
CA PHE A 71 9.32 -0.23 -1.46
C PHE A 71 8.51 -0.44 -0.18
N ILE A 72 8.69 -1.60 0.43
CA ILE A 72 8.17 -1.95 1.76
C ILE A 72 9.36 -2.34 2.63
N GLY A 73 9.51 -1.68 3.77
CA GLY A 73 10.62 -1.90 4.71
C GLY A 73 11.85 -1.04 4.44
N LEU A 74 11.80 -0.10 3.51
CA LEU A 74 12.90 0.84 3.25
C LEU A 74 13.09 1.82 4.43
N ASP A 75 12.03 2.17 5.12
CA ASP A 75 12.00 2.99 6.33
C ASP A 75 12.58 2.28 7.56
N ASP A 76 12.57 0.94 7.57
CA ASP A 76 13.13 0.14 8.65
C ASP A 76 14.65 -0.05 8.58
N LEU A 77 15.31 0.39 7.50
CA LEU A 77 16.75 0.19 7.27
C LEU A 77 17.61 0.65 8.46
N LEU A 78 17.24 1.75 9.11
CA LEU A 78 17.95 2.33 10.25
C LEU A 78 17.32 1.95 11.59
N ALA A 79 16.25 1.14 11.60
CA ALA A 79 15.57 0.77 12.81
C ALA A 79 16.40 -0.23 13.64
N LYS A 80 16.63 0.08 14.92
CA LYS A 80 17.34 -0.82 15.85
C LYS A 80 16.55 -2.04 16.28
N LYS A 81 15.26 -2.07 15.98
CA LYS A 81 14.32 -3.16 16.38
C LYS A 81 13.68 -3.76 15.15
N ALA A 82 13.32 -5.04 15.27
CA ALA A 82 12.50 -5.69 14.26
C ALA A 82 11.19 -4.91 14.03
N PRO A 83 10.69 -4.87 12.79
CA PRO A 83 9.42 -4.23 12.47
C PRO A 83 8.30 -4.73 13.40
N ILE A 84 7.48 -3.82 13.90
CA ILE A 84 6.31 -4.15 14.74
C ILE A 84 5.08 -4.50 13.91
N TYR A 85 5.22 -4.58 12.60
CA TYR A 85 4.17 -4.90 11.65
C TYR A 85 4.45 -6.22 10.92
N THR A 86 3.41 -6.77 10.33
CA THR A 86 3.49 -7.89 9.39
C THR A 86 2.92 -7.46 8.03
N ILE A 87 3.47 -8.02 6.96
CA ILE A 87 3.00 -7.76 5.59
C ILE A 87 2.23 -8.98 5.12
N GLU A 88 0.97 -8.82 4.73
CA GLU A 88 0.10 -9.87 4.22
C GLU A 88 -0.15 -9.69 2.72
N ALA A 89 0.04 -10.73 1.92
CA ALA A 89 -0.44 -10.75 0.54
C ALA A 89 -1.97 -10.85 0.52
N LEU A 90 -2.67 -9.74 0.26
CA LEU A 90 -4.14 -9.73 0.15
C LEU A 90 -4.62 -10.37 -1.15
N GLU A 91 -3.80 -10.30 -2.19
CA GLU A 91 -3.87 -11.07 -3.43
C GLU A 91 -2.48 -11.64 -3.76
N GLU A 92 -2.36 -12.45 -4.80
CA GLU A 92 -1.05 -12.92 -5.24
C GLU A 92 -0.16 -11.71 -5.56
N CYS A 93 1.02 -11.67 -4.93
CA CYS A 93 1.99 -10.60 -5.11
C CYS A 93 3.23 -11.11 -5.85
N GLU A 94 3.76 -10.27 -6.70
CA GLU A 94 5.10 -10.43 -7.27
C GLU A 94 5.98 -9.32 -6.70
N VAL A 95 7.08 -9.72 -6.04
CA VAL A 95 7.97 -8.79 -5.35
C VAL A 95 9.41 -9.06 -5.76
N ILE A 96 10.24 -8.00 -5.74
CA ILE A 96 11.69 -8.13 -5.72
C ILE A 96 12.13 -8.06 -4.26
N VAL A 97 12.90 -9.03 -3.84
CA VAL A 97 13.47 -9.12 -2.49
C VAL A 97 14.92 -8.68 -2.56
N PHE A 98 15.30 -7.78 -1.69
CA PHE A 98 16.67 -7.27 -1.54
C PHE A 98 17.16 -7.51 -0.11
N ASP A 99 18.45 -7.69 0.04
CA ASP A 99 19.09 -7.63 1.37
C ASP A 99 19.15 -6.18 1.87
N CYS A 100 18.71 -5.97 3.09
CA CYS A 100 18.67 -4.66 3.74
C CYS A 100 20.06 -4.00 3.83
N TYR A 101 21.10 -4.79 4.14
CA TYR A 101 22.45 -4.24 4.29
C TYR A 101 23.05 -3.83 2.95
N GLU A 102 22.82 -4.60 1.90
CA GLU A 102 23.29 -4.26 0.55
C GLU A 102 22.66 -2.97 0.03
N ILE A 103 21.33 -2.79 0.26
CA ILE A 103 20.66 -1.52 -0.06
C ILE A 103 21.27 -0.37 0.74
N MET A 104 21.52 -0.58 2.04
CA MET A 104 22.05 0.45 2.92
C MET A 104 23.46 0.88 2.47
N ASP A 105 24.33 -0.10 2.21
CA ASP A 105 25.68 0.16 1.72
C ASP A 105 25.65 0.90 0.36
N PHE A 106 24.76 0.52 -0.52
CA PHE A 106 24.56 1.19 -1.80
C PHE A 106 24.12 2.65 -1.61
N ILE A 107 23.05 2.88 -0.84
CA ILE A 107 22.53 4.24 -0.59
C ILE A 107 23.58 5.14 0.04
N PHE A 108 24.37 4.63 1.00
CA PHE A 108 25.42 5.41 1.65
C PHE A 108 26.68 5.60 0.81
N SER A 109 26.89 4.78 -0.21
CA SER A 109 27.96 5.00 -1.19
C SER A 109 27.70 6.19 -2.12
N MET A 110 26.45 6.59 -2.28
CA MET A 110 26.05 7.74 -3.09
C MET A 110 26.14 9.03 -2.30
N GLN A 111 26.68 10.11 -2.90
CA GLN A 111 26.80 11.42 -2.26
C GLN A 111 25.46 11.98 -1.74
N GLU A 112 24.38 11.75 -2.47
CA GLU A 112 23.04 12.25 -2.17
C GLU A 112 22.04 11.11 -1.88
N GLY A 113 22.51 9.89 -1.65
CA GLY A 113 21.65 8.69 -1.47
C GLY A 113 20.70 8.80 -0.29
N TRP A 114 21.08 9.52 0.77
CA TRP A 114 20.23 9.81 1.92
C TRP A 114 18.89 10.49 1.54
N LEU A 115 18.81 11.16 0.36
CA LEU A 115 17.59 11.78 -0.11
C LEU A 115 16.48 10.75 -0.40
N TYR A 116 16.83 9.55 -0.83
CA TYR A 116 15.84 8.47 -1.02
C TYR A 116 15.15 8.13 0.31
N LEU A 117 15.92 7.96 1.37
CA LEU A 117 15.39 7.65 2.70
C LEU A 117 14.57 8.82 3.26
N TYR A 118 15.10 10.04 3.13
CA TYR A 118 14.40 11.24 3.60
C TYR A 118 13.06 11.45 2.89
N LEU A 119 13.01 11.29 1.57
CA LEU A 119 11.78 11.49 0.81
C LEU A 119 10.76 10.36 1.07
N ASN A 120 11.23 9.13 1.29
CA ASN A 120 10.38 8.02 1.69
C ASN A 120 9.76 8.28 3.07
N GLU A 121 10.57 8.66 4.05
CA GLU A 121 10.09 9.01 5.39
C GLU A 121 9.12 10.20 5.37
N LYS A 122 9.40 11.20 4.54
CA LYS A 122 8.52 12.35 4.36
C LYS A 122 7.15 11.95 3.80
N LYS A 123 7.11 11.04 2.84
CA LYS A 123 5.88 10.45 2.29
C LYS A 123 5.09 9.72 3.39
N HIS A 124 5.78 8.94 4.23
CA HIS A 124 5.15 8.24 5.36
C HIS A 124 4.55 9.22 6.39
N GLN A 125 5.25 10.29 6.74
CA GLN A 125 4.73 11.32 7.63
C GLN A 125 3.49 12.01 7.05
N GLU A 126 3.47 12.34 5.76
CA GLU A 126 2.32 12.91 5.08
C GLU A 126 1.12 11.94 5.14
N THR A 127 1.34 10.66 4.84
CA THR A 127 0.30 9.61 4.95
C THR A 127 -0.25 9.45 6.38
N LEU A 128 0.60 9.55 7.40
CA LEU A 128 0.17 9.50 8.79
C LEU A 128 -0.71 10.70 9.16
N VAL A 129 -0.35 11.90 8.74
CA VAL A 129 -1.16 13.11 8.95
C VAL A 129 -2.53 12.99 8.29
N GLU A 130 -2.57 12.55 7.03
CA GLU A 130 -3.81 12.28 6.31
C GLU A 130 -4.67 11.22 7.03
N LYS A 131 -4.03 10.15 7.53
CA LYS A 131 -4.73 9.12 8.31
C LYS A 131 -5.33 9.66 9.61
N VAL A 132 -4.62 10.54 10.32
CA VAL A 132 -5.14 11.18 11.52
C VAL A 132 -6.37 12.04 11.17
N GLN A 133 -6.30 12.86 10.13
CA GLN A 133 -7.44 13.66 9.67
C GLN A 133 -8.62 12.79 9.27
N PHE A 134 -8.39 11.73 8.51
CA PHE A 134 -9.38 10.74 8.13
C PHE A 134 -10.10 10.13 9.35
N LEU A 135 -9.39 9.83 10.44
CA LEU A 135 -9.99 9.25 11.65
C LEU A 135 -10.94 10.20 12.37
N HIS A 136 -10.83 11.52 12.18
CA HIS A 136 -11.76 12.51 12.73
C HIS A 136 -13.08 12.64 11.95
N GLU A 137 -13.18 12.03 10.77
CA GLU A 137 -14.40 12.06 9.96
C GLU A 137 -15.49 11.11 10.49
N LYS A 138 -16.75 11.36 10.08
CA LYS A 138 -17.87 10.45 10.33
C LYS A 138 -17.63 9.11 9.65
N GLY A 139 -18.05 8.00 10.28
CA GLY A 139 -17.82 6.64 9.77
C GLY A 139 -18.27 6.41 8.33
N ILE A 140 -19.40 7.01 7.93
CA ILE A 140 -19.88 6.92 6.54
C ILE A 140 -18.93 7.63 5.54
N ASN A 141 -18.38 8.79 5.92
CA ASN A 141 -17.43 9.50 5.08
C ASN A 141 -16.13 8.69 4.96
N ARG A 142 -15.64 8.13 6.07
CA ARG A 142 -14.48 7.25 6.06
C ARG A 142 -14.67 6.05 5.13
N LEU A 143 -15.84 5.42 5.16
CA LEU A 143 -16.12 4.33 4.24
C LEU A 143 -16.18 4.80 2.79
N THR A 144 -16.77 5.95 2.52
CA THR A 144 -16.83 6.54 1.19
C THR A 144 -15.44 6.83 0.63
N HIS A 145 -14.58 7.49 1.43
CA HIS A 145 -13.19 7.76 1.06
C HIS A 145 -12.41 6.46 0.84
N THR A 146 -12.61 5.44 1.68
CA THR A 146 -12.01 4.12 1.50
C THR A 146 -12.40 3.50 0.16
N TYR A 147 -13.68 3.57 -0.23
CA TYR A 147 -14.11 3.07 -1.53
C TYR A 147 -13.45 3.81 -2.69
N TYR A 148 -13.39 5.13 -2.65
CA TYR A 148 -12.75 5.93 -3.70
C TYR A 148 -11.25 5.69 -3.79
N ASP A 149 -10.54 5.68 -2.66
CA ASP A 149 -9.10 5.39 -2.62
C ASP A 149 -8.79 4.02 -3.22
N LEU A 150 -9.45 2.97 -2.73
CA LEU A 150 -9.22 1.61 -3.20
C LEU A 150 -9.63 1.42 -4.67
N ALA A 151 -10.69 2.08 -5.13
CA ALA A 151 -11.10 2.02 -6.53
C ALA A 151 -10.10 2.74 -7.44
N ASN A 152 -9.56 3.88 -7.01
CA ASN A 152 -8.57 4.61 -7.79
C ASN A 152 -7.24 3.87 -7.91
N ARG A 153 -6.80 3.23 -6.82
CA ARG A 153 -5.50 2.54 -6.78
C ARG A 153 -5.55 1.13 -7.38
N PHE A 154 -6.62 0.41 -7.17
CA PHE A 154 -6.69 -1.04 -7.46
C PHE A 154 -7.90 -1.45 -8.31
N GLY A 155 -8.84 -0.54 -8.56
CA GLY A 155 -10.08 -0.88 -9.26
C GLY A 155 -9.89 -1.04 -10.76
N GLU A 156 -10.47 -2.10 -11.32
CA GLU A 156 -10.53 -2.32 -12.76
C GLU A 156 -11.60 -1.42 -13.40
N PRO A 157 -11.28 -0.67 -14.46
CA PRO A 157 -12.23 0.23 -15.10
C PRO A 157 -13.37 -0.54 -15.78
N THR A 158 -14.59 0.00 -15.69
CA THR A 158 -15.80 -0.48 -16.36
C THR A 158 -16.64 0.69 -16.85
N THR A 159 -17.72 0.39 -17.58
CA THR A 159 -18.68 1.41 -18.05
C THR A 159 -19.39 2.16 -16.92
N ASP A 160 -19.54 1.54 -15.75
CA ASP A 160 -20.28 2.11 -14.62
C ASP A 160 -19.39 2.66 -13.50
N GLY A 161 -18.07 2.59 -13.65
CA GLY A 161 -17.09 2.99 -12.63
C GLY A 161 -15.91 2.03 -12.55
N ARG A 162 -15.44 1.71 -11.35
CA ARG A 162 -14.34 0.77 -11.14
C ARG A 162 -14.74 -0.40 -10.25
N ILE A 163 -14.48 -1.62 -10.70
CA ILE A 163 -14.70 -2.84 -9.90
C ILE A 163 -13.59 -2.99 -8.88
N LEU A 164 -13.96 -3.08 -7.61
CA LEU A 164 -13.00 -3.38 -6.54
C LEU A 164 -12.54 -4.84 -6.59
N PRO A 165 -11.25 -5.11 -6.38
CA PRO A 165 -10.74 -6.45 -6.15
C PRO A 165 -11.48 -7.18 -5.02
N LYS A 166 -11.70 -8.49 -5.20
CA LYS A 166 -12.46 -9.31 -4.24
C LYS A 166 -11.79 -9.42 -2.87
N CYS A 167 -10.50 -9.12 -2.77
CA CYS A 167 -9.80 -9.10 -1.49
C CYS A 167 -10.36 -8.04 -0.54
N PHE A 168 -10.94 -6.95 -1.03
CA PHE A 168 -11.58 -5.91 -0.22
C PHE A 168 -13.00 -6.32 0.19
N ASN A 169 -13.08 -7.38 0.98
CA ASN A 169 -14.34 -7.83 1.56
C ASN A 169 -14.80 -6.91 2.72
N LEU A 170 -16.00 -7.15 3.22
CA LEU A 170 -16.63 -6.35 4.27
C LEU A 170 -15.74 -6.20 5.52
N LYS A 171 -15.05 -7.28 5.95
CA LYS A 171 -14.14 -7.25 7.11
C LYS A 171 -12.95 -6.32 6.86
N ARG A 172 -12.31 -6.41 5.70
CA ARG A 172 -11.17 -5.56 5.35
C ARG A 172 -11.56 -4.10 5.15
N LEU A 173 -12.71 -3.84 4.53
CA LEU A 173 -13.26 -2.48 4.44
C LEU A 173 -13.50 -1.88 5.82
N ALA A 174 -14.01 -2.68 6.77
CA ALA A 174 -14.22 -2.26 8.15
C ALA A 174 -12.88 -1.91 8.85
N GLU A 175 -11.86 -2.75 8.67
CA GLU A 175 -10.51 -2.51 9.22
C GLU A 175 -9.90 -1.21 8.65
N ILE A 176 -9.92 -1.03 7.31
CA ILE A 176 -9.34 0.15 6.64
C ILE A 176 -10.08 1.43 7.04
N ALA A 177 -11.42 1.41 7.02
CA ALA A 177 -12.25 2.55 7.40
C ALA A 177 -12.33 2.78 8.92
N ASN A 178 -11.76 1.89 9.72
CA ASN A 178 -11.82 1.90 11.20
C ASN A 178 -13.26 2.04 11.73
N ILE A 179 -14.14 1.16 11.26
CA ILE A 179 -15.54 1.06 11.70
C ILE A 179 -15.91 -0.42 11.92
N SER A 180 -17.07 -0.69 12.51
CA SER A 180 -17.52 -2.06 12.69
C SER A 180 -17.98 -2.70 11.36
N PRO A 181 -17.87 -4.02 11.18
CA PRO A 181 -18.43 -4.70 10.01
C PRO A 181 -19.95 -4.46 9.84
N ASN A 182 -20.69 -4.37 10.92
CA ASN A 182 -22.12 -4.05 10.89
C ASN A 182 -22.36 -2.63 10.36
N SER A 183 -21.53 -1.67 10.75
CA SER A 183 -21.58 -0.30 10.22
C SER A 183 -21.29 -0.27 8.71
N VAL A 184 -20.32 -1.08 8.22
CA VAL A 184 -20.07 -1.21 6.78
C VAL A 184 -21.31 -1.71 6.06
N ALA A 185 -21.98 -2.74 6.60
CA ALA A 185 -23.20 -3.28 6.00
C ALA A 185 -24.31 -2.23 5.89
N SER A 186 -24.59 -1.51 6.99
CA SER A 186 -25.60 -0.45 7.02
C SER A 186 -25.26 0.72 6.10
N PHE A 187 -24.00 1.18 6.12
CA PHE A 187 -23.57 2.30 5.27
C PHE A 187 -23.54 1.92 3.78
N ASN A 188 -23.28 0.66 3.45
CA ASN A 188 -23.38 0.18 2.06
C ASN A 188 -24.76 0.36 1.47
N GLU A 189 -25.85 0.20 2.25
CA GLU A 189 -27.19 0.47 1.75
C GLU A 189 -27.37 1.95 1.43
N ILE A 190 -26.91 2.84 2.32
CA ILE A 190 -26.96 4.29 2.08
C ILE A 190 -26.09 4.68 0.86
N LEU A 191 -24.92 4.07 0.70
CA LEU A 191 -24.03 4.38 -0.44
C LEU A 191 -24.60 3.87 -1.76
N LYS A 192 -25.37 2.80 -1.76
CA LYS A 192 -26.15 2.33 -2.93
C LYS A 192 -27.26 3.31 -3.27
N GLU A 193 -28.05 3.76 -2.27
CA GLU A 193 -29.11 4.74 -2.49
C GLU A 193 -28.59 6.07 -3.03
N ARG A 194 -27.37 6.45 -2.65
CA ARG A 194 -26.65 7.63 -3.16
C ARG A 194 -25.93 7.39 -4.49
N ASP A 195 -26.05 6.20 -5.04
CA ASP A 195 -25.44 5.82 -6.31
C ASP A 195 -23.90 5.90 -6.32
N ILE A 196 -23.28 5.82 -5.14
CA ILE A 196 -21.81 5.82 -4.99
C ILE A 196 -21.23 4.45 -5.27
N ILE A 197 -21.96 3.37 -4.88
CA ILE A 197 -21.56 2.00 -5.15
C ILE A 197 -22.70 1.23 -5.80
N ILE A 198 -22.34 0.30 -6.69
CA ILE A 198 -23.26 -0.66 -7.32
C ILE A 198 -22.79 -2.05 -6.92
N LYS A 199 -23.70 -2.88 -6.41
CA LYS A 199 -23.42 -4.30 -6.17
C LYS A 199 -24.01 -5.16 -7.28
N ARG A 200 -23.15 -5.97 -7.94
CA ARG A 200 -23.54 -6.97 -8.92
C ARG A 200 -23.05 -8.34 -8.46
N GLY A 201 -23.89 -9.09 -7.77
CA GLY A 201 -23.51 -10.35 -7.13
C GLY A 201 -22.41 -10.12 -6.08
N ALA A 202 -21.28 -10.79 -6.24
CA ALA A 202 -20.11 -10.64 -5.35
C ALA A 202 -19.23 -9.42 -5.67
N SER A 203 -19.47 -8.72 -6.78
CA SER A 203 -18.68 -7.59 -7.23
C SER A 203 -19.23 -6.28 -6.69
N CYS A 204 -18.33 -5.38 -6.29
CA CYS A 204 -18.63 -4.01 -5.89
C CYS A 204 -18.01 -3.05 -6.89
N ILE A 205 -18.83 -2.24 -7.55
CA ILE A 205 -18.40 -1.20 -8.48
C ILE A 205 -18.52 0.13 -7.74
N VAL A 206 -17.48 0.91 -7.75
CA VAL A 206 -17.45 2.28 -7.21
C VAL A 206 -17.60 3.24 -8.38
N ARG A 207 -18.60 4.09 -8.35
CA ARG A 207 -18.78 5.15 -9.33
C ARG A 207 -17.79 6.27 -9.02
N ILE A 208 -16.87 6.49 -9.94
CA ILE A 208 -15.95 7.62 -9.87
C ILE A 208 -16.61 8.75 -10.64
N THR A 209 -17.22 9.70 -9.93
CA THR A 209 -17.52 11.00 -10.53
C THR A 209 -16.20 11.71 -10.73
N GLU A 210 -15.79 11.92 -11.98
CA GLU A 210 -14.68 12.83 -12.23
C GLU A 210 -15.00 14.16 -11.54
N PRO A 211 -14.05 14.73 -10.75
CA PRO A 211 -14.27 16.06 -10.23
C PRO A 211 -14.51 16.98 -11.43
N ASN A 212 -15.68 17.63 -11.47
CA ASN A 212 -15.97 18.65 -12.47
C ASN A 212 -14.76 19.59 -12.55
N GLN A 213 -14.18 19.66 -13.76
CA GLN A 213 -13.08 20.55 -14.13
C GLN A 213 -13.47 22.00 -13.87
#